data_9f7a0ee5a82837dcc4ffe2087e785b8a
#
_entry.id   9f7a0ee5a82837dcc4ffe2087e785b8a
#
_cell.length_a   1.000
_cell.length_b   1.000
_cell.length_c   1.000
_cell.angle_alpha   90.00
_cell.angle_beta   90.00
_cell.angle_gamma   90.00
#
_symmetry.space_group_name_H-M   'P 1'
#
loop_
_entity.id
_entity.type
_entity.pdbx_description
1 polymer ?
#
loop_
_entity_poly.entity_id
_entity_poly.type
_entity_poly.pdbx_seq_one_letter_code
_entity_poly.pdbx_strand_id
1 'polypeptide(L)'
;MDLFLSILKSVIYGVIEGITEWLPISSTGHMILAEQVLKFGYTEDFMEMFRVVIQLGAILAVVVLYFHKLWPFCKDNGRDTGFAAHLRWPVVRLWFKIIVACVPAAVLGILLDDWMDAHLYNSVVVALMLIVYGVAFILIERRPRVPTTTKLSRITYPQAFKVGCWQVLSLIPGTSRSGSTILGGMLCGMSRPAASQFTFFLAIPVMAGASLLKVVKFVLSGAAMTGTEVAVLVVGCVVAFVVSLVAIRFLMDYVKRHTFTAFGVYRIALGIVVLVIWGVQTFVLKAPAAV
;
A
#
# COMPACT_ATOMS: atom_id res chain seq x y z
N MET A 1 -17.33 -1.72 -24.97
CA MET A 1 -17.05 -0.42 -24.32
C MET A 1 -16.00 0.30 -25.16
N ASP A 2 -16.12 1.61 -25.30
CA ASP A 2 -15.16 2.40 -26.07
C ASP A 2 -13.76 2.29 -25.42
N LEU A 3 -12.75 1.94 -26.21
CA LEU A 3 -11.35 1.83 -25.75
C LEU A 3 -10.88 3.13 -25.09
N PHE A 4 -11.24 4.27 -25.67
CA PHE A 4 -10.87 5.58 -25.13
C PHE A 4 -11.42 5.77 -23.71
N LEU A 5 -12.68 5.44 -23.45
CA LEU A 5 -13.29 5.56 -22.14
C LEU A 5 -12.64 4.61 -21.11
N SER A 6 -12.27 3.40 -21.53
CA SER A 6 -11.57 2.43 -20.68
C SER A 6 -10.18 2.92 -20.30
N ILE A 7 -9.44 3.49 -21.25
CA ILE A 7 -8.13 4.09 -21.00
C ILE A 7 -8.26 5.29 -20.04
N LEU A 8 -9.24 6.17 -20.24
CA LEU A 8 -9.46 7.31 -19.35
C LEU A 8 -9.76 6.86 -17.92
N LYS A 9 -10.61 5.85 -17.73
CA LYS A 9 -10.86 5.25 -16.40
C LYS A 9 -9.58 4.68 -15.81
N SER A 10 -8.79 3.94 -16.59
CA SER A 10 -7.51 3.41 -16.13
C SER A 10 -6.52 4.48 -15.69
N VAL A 11 -6.46 5.61 -16.39
CA VAL A 11 -5.67 6.78 -15.97
C VAL A 11 -6.12 7.27 -14.59
N ILE A 12 -7.44 7.40 -14.38
CA ILE A 12 -7.98 7.85 -13.08
C ILE A 12 -7.63 6.87 -11.96
N TYR A 13 -7.79 5.56 -12.19
CA TYR A 13 -7.40 4.54 -11.21
C TYR A 13 -5.90 4.57 -10.93
N GLY A 14 -5.06 4.72 -11.95
CA GLY A 14 -3.62 4.86 -11.79
C GLY A 14 -3.22 6.11 -10.99
N VAL A 15 -3.92 7.23 -11.17
CA VAL A 15 -3.71 8.46 -10.37
C VAL A 15 -4.12 8.22 -8.92
N ILE A 16 -5.29 7.64 -8.68
CA ILE A 16 -5.77 7.32 -7.32
C ILE A 16 -4.75 6.41 -6.63
N GLU A 17 -4.37 5.31 -7.26
CA GLU A 17 -3.40 4.36 -6.71
C GLU A 17 -2.05 5.03 -6.43
N GLY A 18 -1.51 5.75 -7.41
CA GLY A 18 -0.20 6.39 -7.30
C GLY A 18 -0.10 7.42 -6.17
N ILE A 19 -1.21 8.08 -5.82
CA ILE A 19 -1.26 9.01 -4.68
C ILE A 19 -1.50 8.24 -3.38
N THR A 20 -2.55 7.44 -3.34
CA THR A 20 -3.13 6.95 -2.09
C THR A 20 -2.41 5.75 -1.50
N GLU A 21 -1.60 5.06 -2.28
CA GLU A 21 -0.82 3.92 -1.79
C GLU A 21 0.31 4.36 -0.85
N TRP A 22 0.95 5.48 -1.14
CA TRP A 22 2.08 5.99 -0.35
C TRP A 22 1.64 6.85 0.83
N LEU A 23 0.61 7.65 0.62
CA LEU A 23 0.01 8.44 1.68
C LEU A 23 -0.78 7.51 2.62
N PRO A 24 -0.74 7.73 3.93
CA PRO A 24 -1.44 6.86 4.88
C PRO A 24 -2.96 7.15 4.93
N ILE A 25 -3.62 7.15 3.75
CA ILE A 25 -5.05 7.54 3.58
C ILE A 25 -5.95 6.43 3.03
N SER A 26 -5.40 5.25 2.72
CA SER A 26 -6.08 4.05 2.20
C SER A 26 -6.49 4.15 0.73
N SER A 27 -5.75 3.45 -0.14
CA SER A 27 -6.11 3.28 -1.55
C SER A 27 -7.45 2.56 -1.71
N THR A 28 -7.71 1.51 -0.93
CA THR A 28 -8.98 0.77 -0.94
C THR A 28 -10.20 1.68 -0.72
N GLY A 29 -10.14 2.60 0.24
CA GLY A 29 -11.24 3.53 0.50
C GLY A 29 -11.54 4.45 -0.69
N HIS A 30 -10.51 4.89 -1.41
CA HIS A 30 -10.66 5.72 -2.61
C HIS A 30 -11.13 4.91 -3.81
N MET A 31 -10.66 3.66 -3.96
CA MET A 31 -11.08 2.78 -5.03
C MET A 31 -12.58 2.45 -4.92
N ILE A 32 -13.10 2.17 -3.73
CA ILE A 32 -14.53 1.96 -3.50
C ILE A 32 -15.36 3.17 -3.97
N LEU A 33 -14.93 4.40 -3.64
CA LEU A 33 -15.61 5.61 -4.10
C LEU A 33 -15.51 5.79 -5.62
N ALA A 34 -14.34 5.51 -6.19
CA ALA A 34 -14.15 5.59 -7.63
C ALA A 34 -15.03 4.57 -8.38
N GLU A 35 -15.18 3.35 -7.87
CA GLU A 35 -16.00 2.30 -8.45
C GLU A 35 -17.50 2.63 -8.50
N GLN A 36 -17.98 3.48 -7.57
CA GLN A 36 -19.36 3.95 -7.62
C GLN A 36 -19.65 4.75 -8.90
N VAL A 37 -18.65 5.46 -9.41
CA VAL A 37 -18.80 6.38 -10.56
C VAL A 37 -18.16 5.81 -11.83
N LEU A 38 -17.05 5.10 -11.69
CA LEU A 38 -16.17 4.69 -12.79
C LEU A 38 -16.23 3.18 -13.05
N LYS A 39 -17.42 2.61 -13.17
CA LYS A 39 -17.57 1.17 -13.50
C LYS A 39 -16.94 0.85 -14.86
N PHE A 40 -16.01 -0.13 -14.88
CA PHE A 40 -15.37 -0.57 -16.12
C PHE A 40 -16.28 -1.46 -16.97
N GLY A 41 -17.04 -2.35 -16.37
CA GLY A 41 -17.83 -3.37 -17.06
C GLY A 41 -16.99 -4.56 -17.54
N TYR A 42 -15.80 -4.77 -16.97
CA TYR A 42 -15.01 -5.99 -17.11
C TYR A 42 -15.44 -7.04 -16.09
N THR A 43 -14.90 -8.25 -16.21
CA THR A 43 -15.14 -9.34 -15.26
C THR A 43 -14.58 -9.01 -13.88
N GLU A 44 -15.19 -9.55 -12.82
CA GLU A 44 -14.68 -9.36 -11.44
C GLU A 44 -13.27 -9.91 -11.31
N ASP A 45 -12.95 -11.06 -11.91
CA ASP A 45 -11.61 -11.65 -11.89
C ASP A 45 -10.55 -10.69 -12.47
N PHE A 46 -10.87 -10.02 -13.59
CA PHE A 46 -9.98 -9.01 -14.16
C PHE A 46 -9.86 -7.80 -13.26
N MET A 47 -10.95 -7.30 -12.69
CA MET A 47 -10.93 -6.12 -11.82
C MET A 47 -10.18 -6.37 -10.51
N GLU A 48 -10.33 -7.56 -9.92
CA GLU A 48 -9.58 -7.96 -8.74
C GLU A 48 -8.07 -8.00 -9.02
N MET A 49 -7.68 -8.65 -10.13
CA MET A 49 -6.29 -8.65 -10.57
C MET A 49 -5.80 -7.23 -10.89
N PHE A 50 -6.56 -6.42 -11.63
CA PHE A 50 -6.21 -5.06 -12.02
C PHE A 50 -5.89 -4.19 -10.81
N ARG A 51 -6.77 -4.17 -9.78
CA ARG A 51 -6.58 -3.38 -8.55
C ARG A 51 -5.26 -3.69 -7.83
N VAL A 52 -4.85 -4.95 -7.86
CA VAL A 52 -3.61 -5.36 -7.18
C VAL A 52 -2.39 -5.17 -8.08
N VAL A 53 -2.51 -5.42 -9.39
CA VAL A 53 -1.36 -5.36 -10.31
C VAL A 53 -0.95 -3.93 -10.63
N ILE A 54 -1.87 -2.94 -10.65
CA ILE A 54 -1.47 -1.54 -10.82
C ILE A 54 -0.55 -1.04 -9.69
N GLN A 55 -0.58 -1.68 -8.52
CA GLN A 55 0.36 -1.43 -7.42
C GLN A 55 1.82 -1.74 -7.82
N LEU A 56 2.06 -2.65 -8.77
CA LEU A 56 3.42 -2.89 -9.28
C LEU A 56 4.02 -1.64 -9.94
N GLY A 57 3.19 -0.87 -10.64
CA GLY A 57 3.61 0.44 -11.15
C GLY A 57 4.07 1.36 -10.01
N ALA A 58 3.27 1.44 -8.94
CA ALA A 58 3.62 2.22 -7.76
C ALA A 58 4.93 1.74 -7.10
N ILE A 59 5.13 0.42 -6.93
CA ILE A 59 6.36 -0.15 -6.35
C ILE A 59 7.60 0.21 -7.17
N LEU A 60 7.52 0.18 -8.49
CA LEU A 60 8.64 0.53 -9.36
C LEU A 60 9.12 1.96 -9.08
N ALA A 61 8.24 2.88 -8.68
CA ALA A 61 8.64 4.23 -8.28
C ALA A 61 9.56 4.22 -7.05
N VAL A 62 9.30 3.36 -6.06
CA VAL A 62 10.21 3.20 -4.90
C VAL A 62 11.54 2.63 -5.33
N VAL A 63 11.52 1.59 -6.17
CA VAL A 63 12.76 0.96 -6.66
C VAL A 63 13.62 1.98 -7.40
N VAL A 64 13.03 2.80 -8.27
CA VAL A 64 13.75 3.84 -9.03
C VAL A 64 14.27 4.93 -8.10
N LEU A 65 13.43 5.49 -7.22
CA LEU A 65 13.82 6.60 -6.33
C LEU A 65 14.89 6.21 -5.31
N TYR A 66 14.87 4.96 -4.88
CA TYR A 66 15.75 4.47 -3.83
C TYR A 66 16.72 3.38 -4.31
N PHE A 67 16.94 3.27 -5.63
CA PHE A 67 17.79 2.23 -6.22
C PHE A 67 19.13 2.09 -5.48
N HIS A 68 19.84 3.20 -5.29
CA HIS A 68 21.13 3.19 -4.60
C HIS A 68 21.09 2.74 -3.13
N LYS A 69 19.93 2.86 -2.47
CA LYS A 69 19.74 2.39 -1.10
C LYS A 69 19.31 0.92 -1.04
N LEU A 70 18.75 0.41 -2.12
CA LEU A 70 18.22 -0.96 -2.22
C LEU A 70 19.19 -1.93 -2.89
N TRP A 71 20.08 -1.43 -3.73
CA TRP A 71 21.02 -2.25 -4.49
C TRP A 71 22.15 -2.77 -3.59
N PRO A 72 22.25 -4.10 -3.37
CA PRO A 72 23.16 -4.68 -2.39
C PRO A 72 24.59 -4.89 -2.91
N PHE A 73 24.84 -4.71 -4.22
CA PHE A 73 26.14 -4.98 -4.82
C PHE A 73 27.01 -3.75 -4.94
N CYS A 74 28.33 -3.92 -4.83
CA CYS A 74 29.37 -2.91 -5.08
C CYS A 74 30.56 -3.55 -5.82
N LYS A 75 31.48 -2.71 -6.31
CA LYS A 75 32.69 -3.24 -6.98
C LYS A 75 33.62 -3.94 -5.99
N ASP A 76 33.89 -3.29 -4.87
CA ASP A 76 34.65 -3.81 -3.74
C ASP A 76 34.28 -3.04 -2.48
N ASN A 77 34.06 -3.73 -1.36
CA ASN A 77 33.74 -3.11 -0.08
C ASN A 77 35.00 -2.84 0.79
N GLY A 78 36.18 -3.27 0.35
CA GLY A 78 37.47 -3.05 1.00
C GLY A 78 37.65 -3.74 2.35
N ARG A 79 36.81 -4.71 2.71
CA ARG A 79 36.80 -5.37 4.01
C ARG A 79 36.80 -6.89 3.94
N ASP A 80 36.15 -7.44 2.91
CA ASP A 80 35.94 -8.89 2.75
C ASP A 80 36.67 -9.41 1.53
N THR A 81 36.72 -10.74 1.34
CA THR A 81 37.30 -11.40 0.18
C THR A 81 36.26 -12.23 -0.56
N GLY A 82 36.52 -12.54 -1.82
CA GLY A 82 35.64 -13.32 -2.67
C GLY A 82 34.30 -12.62 -2.93
N PHE A 83 33.21 -13.38 -2.99
CA PHE A 83 31.88 -12.83 -3.28
C PHE A 83 31.42 -11.81 -2.23
N ALA A 84 31.81 -11.98 -0.96
CA ALA A 84 31.45 -11.06 0.12
C ALA A 84 32.03 -9.64 -0.07
N ALA A 85 33.16 -9.51 -0.76
CA ALA A 85 33.76 -8.23 -1.12
C ALA A 85 32.86 -7.38 -2.02
N HIS A 86 31.97 -7.99 -2.78
CA HIS A 86 31.05 -7.33 -3.69
C HIS A 86 29.71 -6.96 -3.04
N LEU A 87 29.54 -7.19 -1.72
CA LEU A 87 28.29 -6.94 -0.99
C LEU A 87 28.36 -5.70 -0.12
N ARG A 88 27.31 -4.88 -0.20
CA ARG A 88 27.04 -3.78 0.73
C ARG A 88 26.28 -4.30 1.94
N TRP A 89 26.99 -4.86 2.92
CA TRP A 89 26.40 -5.48 4.11
C TRP A 89 25.31 -4.69 4.83
N PRO A 90 25.38 -3.34 4.96
CA PRO A 90 24.28 -2.56 5.52
C PRO A 90 22.97 -2.70 4.72
N VAL A 91 23.06 -2.82 3.39
CA VAL A 91 21.89 -3.02 2.50
C VAL A 91 21.37 -4.45 2.61
N VAL A 92 22.27 -5.43 2.63
CA VAL A 92 21.91 -6.85 2.82
C VAL A 92 21.16 -7.03 4.16
N ARG A 93 21.69 -6.46 5.24
CA ARG A 93 21.00 -6.48 6.56
C ARG A 93 19.64 -5.76 6.53
N LEU A 94 19.48 -4.70 5.75
CA LEU A 94 18.20 -4.04 5.57
C LEU A 94 17.20 -4.97 4.88
N TRP A 95 17.60 -5.68 3.84
CA TRP A 95 16.75 -6.67 3.16
C TRP A 95 16.32 -7.80 4.10
N PHE A 96 17.21 -8.33 4.94
CA PHE A 96 16.83 -9.32 5.96
C PHE A 96 15.78 -8.78 6.95
N LYS A 97 15.89 -7.50 7.38
CA LYS A 97 14.88 -6.87 8.24
C LYS A 97 13.54 -6.71 7.52
N ILE A 98 13.56 -6.38 6.22
CA ILE A 98 12.35 -6.30 5.39
C ILE A 98 11.70 -7.69 5.30
N ILE A 99 12.47 -8.74 5.02
CA ILE A 99 11.96 -10.12 4.98
C ILE A 99 11.32 -10.52 6.32
N VAL A 100 12.00 -10.24 7.45
CA VAL A 100 11.45 -10.50 8.80
C VAL A 100 10.13 -9.76 9.01
N ALA A 101 10.00 -8.53 8.51
CA ALA A 101 8.76 -7.77 8.60
C ALA A 101 7.65 -8.28 7.66
N CYS A 102 7.98 -8.99 6.58
CA CYS A 102 6.99 -9.61 5.70
C CYS A 102 6.32 -10.83 6.34
N VAL A 103 7.04 -11.59 7.17
CA VAL A 103 6.60 -12.91 7.66
C VAL A 103 5.21 -12.89 8.33
N PRO A 104 4.92 -12.00 9.32
CA PRO A 104 3.63 -12.05 10.00
C PRO A 104 2.44 -11.87 9.05
N ALA A 105 2.51 -10.88 8.15
CA ALA A 105 1.42 -10.59 7.21
C ALA A 105 1.34 -11.64 6.08
N ALA A 106 2.46 -12.21 5.64
CA ALA A 106 2.45 -13.28 4.65
C ALA A 106 1.79 -14.55 5.20
N VAL A 107 2.15 -14.96 6.42
CA VAL A 107 1.57 -16.15 7.04
C VAL A 107 0.07 -15.99 7.26
N LEU A 108 -0.34 -14.90 7.90
CA LEU A 108 -1.75 -14.67 8.21
C LEU A 108 -2.58 -14.30 6.96
N GLY A 109 -1.99 -13.60 5.99
CA GLY A 109 -2.63 -13.31 4.73
C GLY A 109 -2.99 -14.58 3.96
N ILE A 110 -2.05 -15.52 3.80
CA ILE A 110 -2.31 -16.78 3.11
C ILE A 110 -3.36 -17.62 3.85
N LEU A 111 -3.35 -17.63 5.18
CA LEU A 111 -4.27 -18.43 5.98
C LEU A 111 -5.68 -17.86 6.06
N LEU A 112 -5.83 -16.54 5.96
CA LEU A 112 -7.08 -15.84 6.22
C LEU A 112 -7.66 -15.13 4.99
N ASP A 113 -7.02 -15.21 3.80
CA ASP A 113 -7.42 -14.50 2.58
C ASP A 113 -8.92 -14.69 2.28
N ASP A 114 -9.34 -15.94 2.06
CA ASP A 114 -10.72 -16.26 1.70
C ASP A 114 -11.74 -15.88 2.80
N TRP A 115 -11.34 -16.03 4.08
CA TRP A 115 -12.21 -15.64 5.20
C TRP A 115 -12.38 -14.13 5.28
N MET A 116 -11.32 -13.37 5.05
CA MET A 116 -11.35 -11.90 5.09
C MET A 116 -12.13 -11.33 3.90
N ASP A 117 -11.95 -11.89 2.72
CA ASP A 117 -12.71 -11.49 1.53
C ASP A 117 -14.22 -11.71 1.78
N ALA A 118 -14.60 -12.85 2.37
CA ALA A 118 -16.01 -13.16 2.64
C ALA A 118 -16.66 -12.30 3.74
N HIS A 119 -15.92 -11.82 4.74
CA HIS A 119 -16.50 -11.20 5.94
C HIS A 119 -16.14 -9.73 6.14
N LEU A 120 -14.97 -9.30 5.68
CA LEU A 120 -14.47 -7.96 5.95
C LEU A 120 -14.47 -7.03 4.74
N TYR A 121 -14.59 -7.56 3.52
CA TYR A 121 -14.55 -6.76 2.31
C TYR A 121 -15.92 -6.11 2.06
N ASN A 122 -16.23 -5.07 2.83
CA ASN A 122 -17.47 -4.30 2.71
C ASN A 122 -17.25 -2.82 3.09
N SER A 123 -18.11 -1.95 2.56
CA SER A 123 -18.00 -0.49 2.72
C SER A 123 -18.05 -0.02 4.19
N VAL A 124 -18.77 -0.74 5.06
CA VAL A 124 -18.88 -0.37 6.48
C VAL A 124 -17.57 -0.63 7.21
N VAL A 125 -16.94 -1.80 7.01
CA VAL A 125 -15.65 -2.14 7.58
C VAL A 125 -14.59 -1.15 7.10
N VAL A 126 -14.55 -0.85 5.80
CA VAL A 126 -13.60 0.12 5.22
C VAL A 126 -13.76 1.49 5.87
N ALA A 127 -14.98 1.98 6.01
CA ALA A 127 -15.25 3.28 6.61
C ALA A 127 -14.88 3.33 8.10
N LEU A 128 -15.20 2.27 8.86
CA LEU A 128 -14.80 2.16 10.25
C LEU A 128 -13.29 2.16 10.42
N MET A 129 -12.56 1.40 9.59
CA MET A 129 -11.10 1.35 9.66
C MET A 129 -10.46 2.67 9.22
N LEU A 130 -11.04 3.38 8.27
CA LEU A 130 -10.62 4.76 7.94
C LEU A 130 -10.71 5.67 9.16
N ILE A 131 -11.84 5.66 9.87
CA ILE A 131 -12.07 6.48 11.07
C ILE A 131 -11.14 6.07 12.21
N VAL A 132 -11.06 4.78 12.53
CA VAL A 132 -10.23 4.25 13.63
C VAL A 132 -8.77 4.65 13.43
N TYR A 133 -8.20 4.42 12.25
CA TYR A 133 -6.82 4.78 11.97
C TYR A 133 -6.64 6.31 11.84
N GLY A 134 -7.66 7.03 11.39
CA GLY A 134 -7.65 8.49 11.41
C GLY A 134 -7.51 9.03 12.83
N VAL A 135 -8.31 8.53 13.77
CA VAL A 135 -8.22 8.85 15.19
C VAL A 135 -6.87 8.43 15.77
N ALA A 136 -6.39 7.22 15.44
CA ALA A 136 -5.11 6.71 15.92
C ALA A 136 -3.94 7.62 15.52
N PHE A 137 -3.90 8.12 14.27
CA PHE A 137 -2.88 9.08 13.84
C PHE A 137 -2.93 10.37 14.65
N ILE A 138 -4.11 10.94 14.89
CA ILE A 138 -4.28 12.17 15.68
C ILE A 138 -3.82 11.95 17.12
N LEU A 139 -4.19 10.83 17.75
CA LEU A 139 -3.84 10.53 19.14
C LEU A 139 -2.32 10.33 19.33
N ILE A 140 -1.68 9.64 18.39
CA ILE A 140 -0.23 9.41 18.45
C ILE A 140 0.54 10.71 18.27
N GLU A 141 0.10 11.57 17.35
CA GLU A 141 0.76 12.86 17.11
C GLU A 141 0.56 13.88 18.23
N ARG A 142 -0.53 13.76 19.02
CA ARG A 142 -0.75 14.57 20.22
C ARG A 142 0.19 14.23 21.37
N ARG A 143 0.83 13.06 21.36
CA ARG A 143 1.78 12.64 22.41
C ARG A 143 3.19 12.79 21.89
N PRO A 144 3.92 13.87 22.20
CA PRO A 144 5.28 14.06 21.74
C PRO A 144 6.17 12.91 22.24
N ARG A 145 6.82 12.25 21.32
CA ARG A 145 7.78 11.18 21.59
C ARG A 145 9.11 11.53 20.95
N VAL A 146 10.18 11.40 21.71
CA VAL A 146 11.53 11.50 21.15
C VAL A 146 11.82 10.18 20.40
N PRO A 147 12.04 10.22 19.09
CA PRO A 147 12.31 9.00 18.36
C PRO A 147 13.69 8.43 18.72
N THR A 148 13.73 7.14 19.01
CA THR A 148 14.98 6.41 19.30
C THR A 148 15.70 5.96 18.02
N THR A 149 14.97 5.83 16.92
CA THR A 149 15.48 5.36 15.63
C THR A 149 15.14 6.36 14.52
N THR A 150 16.15 7.09 14.04
CA THR A 150 16.00 8.13 13.01
C THR A 150 16.56 7.73 11.64
N LYS A 151 17.32 6.64 11.56
CA LYS A 151 17.97 6.16 10.35
C LYS A 151 17.62 4.69 10.08
N LEU A 152 17.41 4.31 8.82
CA LEU A 152 17.13 2.91 8.43
C LEU A 152 18.18 1.92 8.91
N SER A 153 19.44 2.30 8.88
CA SER A 153 20.55 1.44 9.33
C SER A 153 20.46 1.05 10.80
N ARG A 154 19.80 1.89 11.63
CA ARG A 154 19.62 1.68 13.08
C ARG A 154 18.37 0.89 13.44
N ILE A 155 17.49 0.61 12.51
CA ILE A 155 16.32 -0.26 12.73
C ILE A 155 16.83 -1.63 13.20
N THR A 156 16.26 -2.16 14.27
CA THR A 156 16.58 -3.49 14.81
C THR A 156 15.65 -4.55 14.24
N TYR A 157 16.03 -5.83 14.31
CA TYR A 157 15.16 -6.95 13.91
C TYR A 157 13.84 -7.00 14.73
N PRO A 158 13.85 -6.81 16.05
CA PRO A 158 12.61 -6.73 16.83
C PRO A 158 11.69 -5.59 16.38
N GLN A 159 12.24 -4.43 16.03
CA GLN A 159 11.45 -3.33 15.50
C GLN A 159 10.84 -3.70 14.14
N ALA A 160 11.61 -4.29 13.23
CA ALA A 160 11.15 -4.73 11.94
C ALA A 160 10.02 -5.77 12.07
N PHE A 161 10.18 -6.77 12.94
CA PHE A 161 9.15 -7.76 13.24
C PHE A 161 7.87 -7.13 13.79
N LYS A 162 7.98 -6.20 14.75
CA LYS A 162 6.83 -5.47 15.30
C LYS A 162 6.09 -4.68 14.21
N VAL A 163 6.81 -4.03 13.30
CA VAL A 163 6.18 -3.35 12.15
C VAL A 163 5.47 -4.37 11.25
N GLY A 164 6.04 -5.57 11.07
CA GLY A 164 5.39 -6.68 10.39
C GLY A 164 4.10 -7.15 11.07
N CYS A 165 4.07 -7.21 12.40
CA CYS A 165 2.84 -7.47 13.15
C CYS A 165 1.79 -6.36 12.96
N TRP A 166 2.21 -5.10 12.92
CA TRP A 166 1.32 -3.99 12.56
C TRP A 166 0.81 -4.11 11.12
N GLN A 167 1.63 -4.61 10.21
CA GLN A 167 1.21 -4.84 8.81
C GLN A 167 0.07 -5.86 8.71
N VAL A 168 -0.03 -6.84 9.61
CA VAL A 168 -1.17 -7.79 9.64
C VAL A 168 -2.51 -7.05 9.68
N LEU A 169 -2.59 -5.95 10.43
CA LEU A 169 -3.82 -5.17 10.52
C LEU A 169 -4.23 -4.55 9.17
N SER A 170 -3.29 -4.40 8.23
CA SER A 170 -3.59 -3.90 6.88
C SER A 170 -4.31 -4.91 5.99
N LEU A 171 -4.41 -6.16 6.41
CA LEU A 171 -5.25 -7.16 5.76
C LEU A 171 -6.74 -6.81 5.90
N ILE A 172 -7.12 -6.06 6.95
CA ILE A 172 -8.48 -5.54 7.10
C ILE A 172 -8.66 -4.37 6.12
N PRO A 173 -9.63 -4.46 5.18
CA PRO A 173 -9.87 -3.41 4.18
C PRO A 173 -10.12 -2.04 4.83
N GLY A 174 -9.61 -0.97 4.22
CA GLY A 174 -9.72 0.39 4.78
C GLY A 174 -8.60 0.78 5.73
N THR A 175 -7.89 -0.17 6.35
CA THR A 175 -6.78 0.11 7.28
C THR A 175 -5.66 0.92 6.63
N SER A 176 -5.32 0.66 5.39
CA SER A 176 -4.12 1.12 4.67
C SER A 176 -2.83 0.44 5.14
N ARG A 177 -2.15 -0.23 4.22
CA ARG A 177 -0.86 -0.87 4.51
C ARG A 177 0.17 0.16 4.97
N SER A 178 0.33 1.26 4.22
CA SER A 178 1.23 2.35 4.60
C SER A 178 0.80 3.01 5.92
N GLY A 179 -0.50 3.20 6.14
CA GLY A 179 -1.02 3.74 7.40
C GLY A 179 -0.65 2.88 8.61
N SER A 180 -0.88 1.58 8.53
CA SER A 180 -0.62 0.64 9.63
C SER A 180 0.88 0.53 9.94
N THR A 181 1.71 0.36 8.91
CA THR A 181 3.16 0.18 9.11
C THR A 181 3.88 1.46 9.54
N ILE A 182 3.45 2.65 9.07
CA ILE A 182 3.97 3.94 9.56
C ILE A 182 3.59 4.12 11.03
N LEU A 183 2.32 3.92 11.38
CA LEU A 183 1.83 4.04 12.76
C LEU A 183 2.59 3.08 13.69
N GLY A 184 2.71 1.81 13.29
CA GLY A 184 3.45 0.79 14.01
C GLY A 184 4.94 1.13 14.16
N GLY A 185 5.57 1.65 13.11
CA GLY A 185 6.96 2.12 13.14
C GLY A 185 7.16 3.26 14.15
N MET A 186 6.27 4.25 14.15
CA MET A 186 6.30 5.36 15.11
C MET A 186 6.09 4.87 16.54
N LEU A 187 5.17 3.94 16.77
CA LEU A 187 4.95 3.31 18.08
C LEU A 187 6.16 2.50 18.55
N CYS A 188 6.93 1.93 17.62
CA CYS A 188 8.18 1.23 17.89
C CYS A 188 9.40 2.19 18.06
N GLY A 189 9.18 3.51 18.12
CA GLY A 189 10.23 4.50 18.35
C GLY A 189 10.93 5.00 17.08
N MET A 190 10.42 4.71 15.90
CA MET A 190 10.96 5.29 14.66
C MET A 190 10.49 6.73 14.48
N SER A 191 11.35 7.58 13.90
CA SER A 191 10.94 8.90 13.43
C SER A 191 9.99 8.78 12.23
N ARG A 192 9.16 9.81 11.98
CA ARG A 192 8.25 9.85 10.81
C ARG A 192 8.95 9.51 9.48
N PRO A 193 10.10 10.14 9.15
CA PRO A 193 10.81 9.79 7.92
C PRO A 193 11.35 8.35 7.90
N ALA A 194 11.85 7.83 9.03
CA ALA A 194 12.37 6.47 9.10
C ALA A 194 11.25 5.42 8.95
N ALA A 195 10.11 5.63 9.62
CA ALA A 195 8.93 4.77 9.51
C ALA A 195 8.38 4.78 8.09
N SER A 196 8.20 5.95 7.47
CA SER A 196 7.72 6.07 6.09
C SER A 196 8.66 5.39 5.09
N GLN A 197 9.97 5.63 5.20
CA GLN A 197 10.94 5.03 4.27
C GLN A 197 11.03 3.50 4.44
N PHE A 198 10.96 2.98 5.68
CA PHE A 198 10.93 1.53 5.92
C PHE A 198 9.65 0.90 5.37
N THR A 199 8.51 1.57 5.55
CA THR A 199 7.21 1.19 4.97
C THR A 199 7.28 1.07 3.44
N PHE A 200 7.93 2.02 2.75
CA PHE A 200 8.08 1.95 1.30
C PHE A 200 8.91 0.75 0.86
N PHE A 201 9.99 0.45 1.57
CA PHE A 201 10.84 -0.70 1.24
C PHE A 201 10.14 -2.03 1.54
N LEU A 202 9.38 -2.09 2.63
CA LEU A 202 8.55 -3.24 2.99
C LEU A 202 7.46 -3.52 1.95
N ALA A 203 6.95 -2.47 1.27
CA ALA A 203 5.98 -2.61 0.19
C ALA A 203 6.50 -3.46 -0.97
N ILE A 204 7.79 -3.38 -1.29
CA ILE A 204 8.35 -4.02 -2.48
C ILE A 204 8.07 -5.54 -2.50
N PRO A 205 8.53 -6.34 -1.53
CA PRO A 205 8.26 -7.77 -1.56
C PRO A 205 6.80 -8.13 -1.28
N VAL A 206 6.10 -7.36 -0.44
CA VAL A 206 4.71 -7.66 -0.07
C VAL A 206 3.77 -7.49 -1.26
N MET A 207 3.84 -6.35 -1.95
CA MET A 207 2.95 -6.07 -3.08
C MET A 207 3.36 -6.88 -4.33
N ALA A 208 4.66 -7.13 -4.53
CA ALA A 208 5.10 -8.05 -5.58
C ALA A 208 4.56 -9.46 -5.36
N GLY A 209 4.60 -9.95 -4.12
CA GLY A 209 4.03 -11.25 -3.75
C GLY A 209 2.51 -11.30 -3.92
N ALA A 210 1.78 -10.28 -3.46
CA ALA A 210 0.33 -10.18 -3.62
C ALA A 210 -0.07 -10.13 -5.10
N SER A 211 0.63 -9.32 -5.92
CA SER A 211 0.36 -9.23 -7.36
C SER A 211 0.64 -10.56 -8.07
N LEU A 212 1.74 -11.24 -7.72
CA LEU A 212 2.04 -12.55 -8.28
C LEU A 212 0.94 -13.56 -7.94
N LEU A 213 0.45 -13.58 -6.70
CA LEU A 213 -0.63 -14.47 -6.27
C LEU A 213 -1.92 -14.21 -7.06
N LYS A 214 -2.33 -12.94 -7.22
CA LYS A 214 -3.55 -12.60 -7.98
C LYS A 214 -3.40 -12.92 -9.48
N VAL A 215 -2.24 -12.68 -10.08
CA VAL A 215 -1.98 -13.09 -11.48
C VAL A 215 -2.05 -14.62 -11.62
N VAL A 216 -1.47 -15.37 -10.70
CA VAL A 216 -1.53 -16.84 -10.73
C VAL A 216 -2.98 -17.32 -10.56
N LYS A 217 -3.74 -16.79 -9.61
CA LYS A 217 -5.17 -17.12 -9.44
C LYS A 217 -5.97 -16.81 -10.72
N PHE A 218 -5.74 -15.64 -11.36
CA PHE A 218 -6.38 -15.25 -12.62
C PHE A 218 -6.07 -16.23 -13.77
N VAL A 219 -4.81 -16.65 -13.91
CA VAL A 219 -4.43 -17.62 -14.95
C VAL A 219 -5.02 -18.99 -14.66
N LEU A 220 -5.03 -19.44 -13.41
CA LEU A 220 -5.58 -20.74 -13.02
C LEU A 220 -7.11 -20.81 -13.13
N SER A 221 -7.83 -19.68 -13.08
CA SER A 221 -9.28 -19.64 -13.35
C SER A 221 -9.64 -19.89 -14.83
N GLY A 222 -8.64 -20.01 -15.70
CA GLY A 222 -8.83 -20.18 -17.14
C GLY A 222 -9.18 -18.88 -17.87
N ALA A 223 -9.16 -17.74 -17.17
CA ALA A 223 -9.40 -16.44 -17.77
C ALA A 223 -8.20 -15.99 -18.62
N ALA A 224 -8.50 -15.35 -19.73
CA ALA A 224 -7.51 -14.76 -20.63
C ALA A 224 -7.82 -13.28 -20.83
N MET A 225 -6.79 -12.45 -20.80
CA MET A 225 -6.94 -11.01 -21.04
C MET A 225 -7.12 -10.74 -22.53
N THR A 226 -8.08 -9.89 -22.86
CA THR A 226 -8.20 -9.28 -24.18
C THR A 226 -7.11 -8.23 -24.39
N GLY A 227 -6.84 -7.87 -25.66
CA GLY A 227 -5.88 -6.79 -25.97
C GLY A 227 -6.26 -5.45 -25.30
N THR A 228 -7.55 -5.18 -25.15
CA THR A 228 -8.05 -3.98 -24.46
C THR A 228 -7.74 -4.02 -22.97
N GLU A 229 -7.94 -5.14 -22.31
CA GLU A 229 -7.63 -5.32 -20.88
C GLU A 229 -6.13 -5.19 -20.60
N VAL A 230 -5.29 -5.74 -21.49
CA VAL A 230 -3.82 -5.55 -21.39
C VAL A 230 -3.48 -4.08 -21.53
N ALA A 231 -4.05 -3.35 -22.49
CA ALA A 231 -3.80 -1.92 -22.65
C ALA A 231 -4.22 -1.12 -21.40
N VAL A 232 -5.40 -1.41 -20.86
CA VAL A 232 -5.93 -0.80 -19.63
C VAL A 232 -4.99 -1.05 -18.44
N LEU A 233 -4.53 -2.29 -18.26
CA LEU A 233 -3.62 -2.66 -17.18
C LEU A 233 -2.27 -1.95 -17.30
N VAL A 234 -1.68 -1.92 -18.49
CA VAL A 234 -0.39 -1.25 -18.74
C VAL A 234 -0.50 0.25 -18.49
N VAL A 235 -1.56 0.90 -18.98
CA VAL A 235 -1.79 2.34 -18.76
C VAL A 235 -1.94 2.62 -17.27
N GLY A 236 -2.74 1.83 -16.53
CA GLY A 236 -2.89 1.97 -15.09
C GLY A 236 -1.56 1.87 -14.34
N CYS A 237 -0.74 0.87 -14.67
CA CYS A 237 0.60 0.70 -14.09
C CYS A 237 1.54 1.88 -14.38
N VAL A 238 1.58 2.36 -15.63
CA VAL A 238 2.43 3.48 -16.03
C VAL A 238 2.02 4.77 -15.32
N VAL A 239 0.72 5.05 -15.25
CA VAL A 239 0.22 6.24 -14.56
C VAL A 239 0.47 6.13 -13.06
N ALA A 240 0.21 4.98 -12.43
CA ALA A 240 0.51 4.74 -11.03
C ALA A 240 2.01 4.94 -10.74
N PHE A 241 2.90 4.47 -11.62
CA PHE A 241 4.35 4.71 -11.51
C PHE A 241 4.71 6.20 -11.52
N VAL A 242 4.26 6.93 -12.53
CA VAL A 242 4.59 8.36 -12.70
C VAL A 242 4.07 9.19 -11.52
N VAL A 243 2.82 8.96 -11.14
CA VAL A 243 2.18 9.68 -10.01
C VAL A 243 2.85 9.32 -8.68
N SER A 244 3.23 8.05 -8.49
CA SER A 244 3.95 7.61 -7.29
C SER A 244 5.32 8.27 -7.12
N LEU A 245 6.04 8.55 -8.21
CA LEU A 245 7.31 9.30 -8.13
C LEU A 245 7.12 10.67 -7.47
N VAL A 246 6.02 11.35 -7.77
CA VAL A 246 5.68 12.65 -7.18
C VAL A 246 5.17 12.47 -5.75
N ALA A 247 4.22 11.55 -5.53
CA ALA A 247 3.61 11.33 -4.22
C ALA A 247 4.63 10.92 -3.14
N ILE A 248 5.58 10.04 -3.47
CA ILE A 248 6.63 9.60 -2.54
C ILE A 248 7.54 10.77 -2.16
N ARG A 249 7.98 11.58 -3.14
CA ARG A 249 8.81 12.77 -2.88
C ARG A 249 8.06 13.77 -1.99
N PHE A 250 6.81 14.06 -2.35
CA PHE A 250 5.95 14.93 -1.56
C PHE A 250 5.81 14.44 -0.12
N LEU A 251 5.46 13.16 0.10
CA LEU A 251 5.31 12.64 1.44
C LEU A 251 6.61 12.71 2.24
N MET A 252 7.75 12.35 1.64
CA MET A 252 9.04 12.40 2.33
C MET A 252 9.45 13.81 2.74
N ASP A 253 9.10 14.82 1.95
CA ASP A 253 9.37 16.22 2.30
C ASP A 253 8.35 16.74 3.34
N TYR A 254 7.09 16.33 3.22
CA TYR A 254 6.04 16.67 4.14
C TYR A 254 6.33 16.17 5.58
N VAL A 255 6.69 14.90 5.75
CA VAL A 255 6.89 14.28 7.08
C VAL A 255 8.15 14.76 7.81
N LYS A 256 9.05 15.47 7.13
CA LYS A 256 10.19 16.16 7.76
C LYS A 256 9.77 17.40 8.56
N ARG A 257 8.67 18.04 8.15
CA ARG A 257 8.23 19.34 8.67
C ARG A 257 6.86 19.30 9.35
N HIS A 258 6.03 18.31 9.01
CA HIS A 258 4.63 18.22 9.45
C HIS A 258 4.35 16.89 10.14
N THR A 259 3.25 16.86 10.87
CA THR A 259 2.69 15.67 11.52
C THR A 259 1.73 14.92 10.59
N PHE A 260 1.41 13.68 10.93
CA PHE A 260 0.38 12.92 10.20
C PHE A 260 -1.06 13.31 10.56
N THR A 261 -1.26 14.32 11.40
CA THR A 261 -2.59 14.78 11.84
C THR A 261 -3.52 15.13 10.68
N ALA A 262 -3.00 15.81 9.64
CA ALA A 262 -3.81 16.16 8.46
C ALA A 262 -4.35 14.92 7.75
N PHE A 263 -3.52 13.88 7.60
CA PHE A 263 -3.97 12.61 7.02
C PHE A 263 -4.98 11.89 7.92
N GLY A 264 -4.84 12.02 9.26
CA GLY A 264 -5.81 11.50 10.22
C GLY A 264 -7.18 12.15 10.05
N VAL A 265 -7.24 13.48 9.95
CA VAL A 265 -8.48 14.25 9.71
C VAL A 265 -9.09 13.87 8.36
N TYR A 266 -8.27 13.80 7.31
CA TYR A 266 -8.72 13.40 5.97
C TYR A 266 -9.37 12.01 5.99
N ARG A 267 -8.74 11.01 6.66
CA ARG A 267 -9.29 9.64 6.78
C ARG A 267 -10.65 9.61 7.47
N ILE A 268 -10.82 10.41 8.55
CA ILE A 268 -12.11 10.49 9.25
C ILE A 268 -13.17 11.06 8.32
N ALA A 269 -12.87 12.16 7.62
CA ALA A 269 -13.80 12.76 6.66
C ALA A 269 -14.17 11.76 5.55
N LEU A 270 -13.17 11.06 4.96
CA LEU A 270 -13.39 10.05 3.93
C LEU A 270 -14.26 8.90 4.45
N GLY A 271 -13.98 8.40 5.67
CA GLY A 271 -14.77 7.33 6.28
C GLY A 271 -16.23 7.74 6.51
N ILE A 272 -16.48 8.98 6.94
CA ILE A 272 -17.83 9.53 7.06
C ILE A 272 -18.52 9.58 5.69
N VAL A 273 -17.84 10.05 4.64
CA VAL A 273 -18.39 10.09 3.28
C VAL A 273 -18.77 8.69 2.79
N VAL A 274 -17.91 7.69 3.01
CA VAL A 274 -18.20 6.28 2.64
C VAL A 274 -19.44 5.78 3.39
N LEU A 275 -19.57 6.05 4.71
CA LEU A 275 -20.77 5.66 5.49
C LEU A 275 -22.05 6.35 5.00
N VAL A 276 -21.97 7.63 4.66
CA VAL A 276 -23.14 8.37 4.15
C VAL A 276 -23.59 7.79 2.81
N ILE A 277 -22.65 7.53 1.88
CA ILE A 277 -22.98 6.93 0.58
C ILE A 277 -23.58 5.54 0.78
N TRP A 278 -22.97 4.70 1.60
CA TRP A 278 -23.49 3.37 1.93
C TRP A 278 -24.91 3.46 2.52
N GLY A 279 -25.13 4.36 3.48
CA GLY A 279 -26.44 4.56 4.10
C GLY A 279 -27.52 5.02 3.11
N VAL A 280 -27.20 5.97 2.23
CA VAL A 280 -28.11 6.42 1.17
C VAL A 280 -28.46 5.28 0.22
N GLN A 281 -27.48 4.50 -0.21
CA GLN A 281 -27.71 3.37 -1.11
C GLN A 281 -28.60 2.30 -0.47
N THR A 282 -28.31 1.94 0.78
CA THR A 282 -29.01 0.86 1.47
C THR A 282 -30.44 1.26 1.90
N PHE A 283 -30.61 2.44 2.50
CA PHE A 283 -31.87 2.81 3.13
C PHE A 283 -32.76 3.70 2.25
N VAL A 284 -32.19 4.51 1.35
CA VAL A 284 -32.97 5.44 0.51
C VAL A 284 -33.22 4.82 -0.87
N LEU A 285 -32.16 4.37 -1.54
CA LEU A 285 -32.25 3.86 -2.91
C LEU A 285 -32.62 2.37 -2.96
N LYS A 286 -32.57 1.65 -1.84
CA LYS A 286 -32.79 0.19 -1.75
C LYS A 286 -31.98 -0.60 -2.78
N ALA A 287 -30.85 -0.04 -3.21
CA ALA A 287 -29.94 -0.70 -4.12
C ALA A 287 -29.06 -1.70 -3.32
N PRO A 288 -28.66 -2.84 -3.92
CA PRO A 288 -27.66 -3.68 -3.27
C PRO A 288 -26.43 -2.86 -2.96
N ALA A 289 -25.96 -2.91 -1.71
CA ALA A 289 -24.76 -2.20 -1.30
C ALA A 289 -23.62 -2.65 -2.21
N ALA A 290 -22.99 -1.71 -2.90
CA ALA A 290 -21.79 -2.01 -3.65
C ALA A 290 -20.69 -2.39 -2.64
N VAL A 291 -20.17 -3.58 -2.80
CA VAL A 291 -19.07 -4.16 -2.00
C VAL A 291 -17.77 -3.44 -2.31
#